data_4051402016c43997d99b71c466654e70
#
_entry.id   4051402016c43997d99b71c466654e70
#
_cell.length_a   1.000
_cell.length_b   1.000
_cell.length_c   1.000
_cell.angle_alpha   90.00
_cell.angle_beta   90.00
_cell.angle_gamma   90.00
#
_symmetry.space_group_name_H-M   'P 1'
#
loop_
_entity.id
_entity.type
_entity.pdbx_description
1 polymer ?
#
loop_
_entity_poly.entity_id
_entity_poly.type
_entity_poly.pdbx_seq_one_letter_code
_entity_poly.pdbx_strand_id
1 'polypeptide(L)'
;MAKQFIYPFTFGDKSQSDLLGGKGANIAEMVQMGLPVPPGFTITTEACREFLSSGTVPAQLTEQIHKSLSNLEKAVGKNFGDPLNPLLVSVRSGAKHSMPGMMETVLNVGITPEVAEALAQSSGNQRFAWDSYRRFIDMFGRIVCDLPDEIVHKIENSFLLKANAKVVADLPVESLKELAQQLILAIQEHTGQDFPKNPIDHLTQSIEAVFRSWNSERAQLYRRRERIPSDLGTAVNIQSMVFGNLSDDSGTGVAFTRNPATGEKGSYGDYLDKAQGEDVVAGIRNTMSLADMAKKEPIVHAELERLMKTLEDHYRDLCDIEFTVERGKLWILQTRVGKRTAEAAFRIATQLVDEGKISMDEALLRTGGDQLAQLMFPQFDLSESRNLIATGIPASPGAAVGEVVFDSKRAFDLAKNGRKVILVRRETSPDDLVGMVAAEGILTSRGGKTSHAAVVARGMGKTAVCGTESISVD
;
A
#
# COMPACT_ATOMS: atom_id res chain seq x y z
N MET A 1 -21.82 -21.24 21.99
CA MET A 1 -20.41 -21.38 21.60
C MET A 1 -19.76 -20.02 21.68
N ALA A 2 -18.51 -19.92 22.11
CA ALA A 2 -17.77 -18.65 22.11
C ALA A 2 -17.63 -18.15 20.65
N LYS A 3 -17.81 -16.85 20.44
CA LYS A 3 -17.72 -16.25 19.12
C LYS A 3 -16.26 -16.29 18.64
N GLN A 4 -16.03 -16.73 17.41
CA GLN A 4 -14.70 -16.79 16.82
C GLN A 4 -14.47 -15.54 15.99
N PHE A 5 -13.43 -14.76 16.34
CA PHE A 5 -13.07 -13.52 15.66
C PHE A 5 -11.80 -13.63 14.83
N ILE A 6 -11.01 -14.71 14.99
CA ILE A 6 -9.70 -14.86 14.35
C ILE A 6 -9.63 -16.16 13.55
N TYR A 7 -9.12 -16.06 12.32
CA TYR A 7 -8.89 -17.19 11.44
C TYR A 7 -7.46 -17.14 10.87
N PRO A 8 -6.73 -18.28 10.85
CA PRO A 8 -5.42 -18.34 10.20
C PRO A 8 -5.59 -18.16 8.68
N PHE A 9 -4.55 -17.72 7.97
CA PHE A 9 -4.58 -17.56 6.51
C PHE A 9 -4.81 -18.87 5.75
N THR A 10 -4.66 -20.02 6.40
CA THR A 10 -5.01 -21.33 5.87
C THR A 10 -6.52 -21.61 5.89
N PHE A 11 -7.34 -20.72 6.45
CA PHE A 11 -8.79 -20.85 6.52
C PHE A 11 -9.45 -19.94 5.48
N GLY A 12 -10.41 -20.50 4.74
CA GLY A 12 -11.28 -19.77 3.85
C GLY A 12 -10.70 -19.56 2.43
N ASP A 13 -11.42 -18.76 1.67
CA ASP A 13 -11.15 -18.42 0.28
C ASP A 13 -11.74 -17.05 -0.07
N LYS A 14 -11.63 -16.63 -1.33
CA LYS A 14 -12.14 -15.34 -1.82
C LYS A 14 -13.64 -15.10 -1.63
N SER A 15 -14.45 -16.15 -1.45
CA SER A 15 -15.90 -16.02 -1.24
C SER A 15 -16.24 -15.44 0.14
N GLN A 16 -15.31 -15.53 1.11
CA GLN A 16 -15.52 -15.10 2.50
C GLN A 16 -15.11 -13.65 2.76
N SER A 17 -15.14 -12.80 1.74
CA SER A 17 -14.78 -11.37 1.85
C SER A 17 -15.65 -10.58 2.83
N ASP A 18 -16.87 -11.04 3.15
CA ASP A 18 -17.72 -10.42 4.17
C ASP A 18 -17.15 -10.60 5.58
N LEU A 19 -16.55 -11.76 5.85
CA LEU A 19 -15.99 -12.11 7.15
C LEU A 19 -14.51 -11.68 7.27
N LEU A 20 -13.71 -12.06 6.27
CA LEU A 20 -12.25 -11.88 6.27
C LEU A 20 -11.80 -10.55 5.65
N GLY A 21 -12.74 -9.77 5.11
CA GLY A 21 -12.41 -8.64 4.26
C GLY A 21 -11.78 -9.05 2.93
N GLY A 22 -11.71 -8.15 1.96
CA GLY A 22 -11.16 -8.48 0.64
C GLY A 22 -9.69 -8.91 0.68
N LYS A 23 -8.86 -8.26 1.51
CA LYS A 23 -7.44 -8.63 1.65
C LYS A 23 -7.27 -9.99 2.30
N GLY A 24 -7.93 -10.25 3.43
CA GLY A 24 -7.82 -11.54 4.15
C GLY A 24 -8.34 -12.71 3.30
N ALA A 25 -9.45 -12.53 2.61
CA ALA A 25 -10.03 -13.53 1.71
C ALA A 25 -9.09 -13.86 0.53
N ASN A 26 -8.48 -12.85 -0.09
CA ASN A 26 -7.50 -13.07 -1.17
C ASN A 26 -6.19 -13.68 -0.67
N ILE A 27 -5.73 -13.33 0.55
CA ILE A 27 -4.57 -13.99 1.17
C ILE A 27 -4.88 -15.48 1.40
N ALA A 28 -6.05 -15.80 1.96
CA ALA A 28 -6.47 -17.18 2.16
C ALA A 28 -6.54 -17.96 0.82
N GLU A 29 -7.11 -17.37 -0.23
CA GLU A 29 -7.13 -17.93 -1.58
C GLU A 29 -5.72 -18.25 -2.09
N MET A 30 -4.78 -17.29 -1.98
CA MET A 30 -3.38 -17.51 -2.39
C MET A 30 -2.71 -18.64 -1.62
N VAL A 31 -2.97 -18.75 -0.31
CA VAL A 31 -2.44 -19.85 0.51
C VAL A 31 -3.00 -21.19 0.05
N GLN A 32 -4.31 -21.27 -0.26
CA GLN A 32 -4.93 -22.48 -0.81
C GLN A 32 -4.36 -22.88 -2.18
N MET A 33 -3.95 -21.89 -2.99
CA MET A 33 -3.25 -22.11 -4.25
C MET A 33 -1.79 -22.55 -4.08
N GLY A 34 -1.26 -22.62 -2.85
CA GLY A 34 0.12 -22.99 -2.56
C GLY A 34 1.14 -21.90 -2.93
N LEU A 35 0.74 -20.64 -3.01
CA LEU A 35 1.65 -19.54 -3.28
C LEU A 35 2.51 -19.21 -2.05
N PRO A 36 3.73 -18.65 -2.24
CA PRO A 36 4.63 -18.27 -1.15
C PRO A 36 4.11 -17.01 -0.45
N VAL A 37 3.18 -17.19 0.47
CA VAL A 37 2.58 -16.12 1.28
C VAL A 37 3.17 -16.17 2.69
N PRO A 38 3.67 -15.06 3.25
CA PRO A 38 4.11 -15.04 4.64
C PRO A 38 2.96 -15.45 5.59
N PRO A 39 3.20 -16.34 6.57
CA PRO A 39 2.18 -16.80 7.49
C PRO A 39 1.53 -15.65 8.29
N GLY A 40 0.28 -15.88 8.74
CA GLY A 40 -0.46 -14.90 9.51
C GLY A 40 -1.89 -15.35 9.81
N PHE A 41 -2.67 -14.40 10.29
CA PHE A 41 -4.09 -14.59 10.60
C PHE A 41 -4.90 -13.32 10.36
N THR A 42 -6.20 -13.49 10.16
CA THR A 42 -7.16 -12.40 9.95
C THR A 42 -8.07 -12.26 11.16
N ILE A 43 -8.18 -11.05 11.69
CA ILE A 43 -9.22 -10.64 12.64
C ILE A 43 -10.41 -10.15 11.80
N THR A 44 -11.59 -10.67 12.07
CA THR A 44 -12.77 -10.51 11.22
C THR A 44 -13.37 -9.10 11.22
N THR A 45 -14.14 -8.78 10.18
CA THR A 45 -14.97 -7.57 10.13
C THR A 45 -15.96 -7.48 11.28
N GLU A 46 -16.40 -8.63 11.81
CA GLU A 46 -17.31 -8.68 12.96
C GLU A 46 -16.66 -8.13 14.24
N ALA A 47 -15.37 -8.45 14.48
CA ALA A 47 -14.62 -7.89 15.61
C ALA A 47 -14.54 -6.35 15.53
N CYS A 48 -14.32 -5.83 14.33
CA CYS A 48 -14.33 -4.39 14.08
C CYS A 48 -15.69 -3.76 14.38
N ARG A 49 -16.79 -4.36 13.92
CA ARG A 49 -18.13 -3.85 14.16
C ARG A 49 -18.46 -3.82 15.66
N GLU A 50 -18.10 -4.87 16.40
CA GLU A 50 -18.27 -4.90 17.86
C GLU A 50 -17.44 -3.82 18.55
N PHE A 51 -16.17 -3.67 18.18
CA PHE A 51 -15.31 -2.61 18.69
C PHE A 51 -15.90 -1.22 18.42
N LEU A 52 -16.31 -0.94 17.18
CA LEU A 52 -16.87 0.37 16.83
C LEU A 52 -18.21 0.67 17.52
N SER A 53 -18.99 -0.35 17.89
CA SER A 53 -20.26 -0.17 18.60
C SER A 53 -20.10 -0.02 20.11
N SER A 54 -19.12 -0.71 20.71
CA SER A 54 -18.90 -0.72 22.17
C SER A 54 -17.83 0.27 22.63
N GLY A 55 -16.94 0.71 21.73
CA GLY A 55 -15.76 1.51 22.04
C GLY A 55 -14.62 0.71 22.72
N THR A 56 -14.79 -0.59 22.90
CA THR A 56 -13.81 -1.45 23.59
C THR A 56 -13.54 -2.74 22.83
N VAL A 57 -12.31 -3.25 22.95
CA VAL A 57 -11.94 -4.54 22.36
C VAL A 57 -12.77 -5.65 23.03
N PRO A 58 -13.45 -6.52 22.26
CA PRO A 58 -14.15 -7.66 22.83
C PRO A 58 -13.21 -8.54 23.68
N ALA A 59 -13.60 -8.87 24.92
CA ALA A 59 -12.75 -9.63 25.84
C ALA A 59 -12.23 -10.95 25.25
N GLN A 60 -13.07 -11.64 24.48
CA GLN A 60 -12.71 -12.88 23.80
C GLN A 60 -11.66 -12.68 22.69
N LEU A 61 -11.57 -11.48 22.10
CA LEU A 61 -10.62 -11.18 21.04
C LEU A 61 -9.19 -11.17 21.58
N THR A 62 -8.94 -10.64 22.78
CA THR A 62 -7.61 -10.60 23.38
C THR A 62 -7.05 -12.02 23.58
N GLU A 63 -7.85 -12.95 24.11
CA GLU A 63 -7.43 -14.35 24.27
C GLU A 63 -7.12 -15.01 22.92
N GLN A 64 -7.98 -14.76 21.91
CA GLN A 64 -7.77 -15.28 20.56
C GLN A 64 -6.53 -14.70 19.88
N ILE A 65 -6.18 -13.43 20.12
CA ILE A 65 -4.94 -12.80 19.63
C ILE A 65 -3.73 -13.56 20.20
N HIS A 66 -3.65 -13.77 21.50
CA HIS A 66 -2.53 -14.48 22.12
C HIS A 66 -2.38 -15.90 21.58
N LYS A 67 -3.48 -16.64 21.45
CA LYS A 67 -3.48 -18.00 20.88
C LYS A 67 -3.02 -18.01 19.42
N SER A 68 -3.51 -17.09 18.62
CA SER A 68 -3.17 -17.02 17.19
C SER A 68 -1.74 -16.56 16.97
N LEU A 69 -1.24 -15.64 17.82
CA LEU A 69 0.16 -15.21 17.80
C LEU A 69 1.08 -16.38 18.17
N SER A 70 0.77 -17.16 19.21
CA SER A 70 1.55 -18.35 19.56
C SER A 70 1.57 -19.42 18.45
N ASN A 71 0.46 -19.56 17.70
CA ASN A 71 0.43 -20.45 16.54
C ASN A 71 1.29 -19.90 15.37
N LEU A 72 1.30 -18.58 15.17
CA LEU A 72 2.14 -17.93 14.17
C LEU A 72 3.62 -18.08 14.51
N GLU A 73 4.00 -17.90 15.78
CA GLU A 73 5.36 -18.11 16.29
C GLU A 73 5.87 -19.52 15.95
N LYS A 74 5.06 -20.53 16.23
CA LYS A 74 5.38 -21.93 15.91
C LYS A 74 5.52 -22.16 14.38
N ALA A 75 4.66 -21.56 13.57
CA ALA A 75 4.68 -21.71 12.12
C ALA A 75 5.90 -21.07 11.48
N VAL A 76 6.37 -19.94 12.03
CA VAL A 76 7.53 -19.19 11.52
C VAL A 76 8.84 -19.63 12.17
N GLY A 77 8.76 -20.26 13.36
CA GLY A 77 9.93 -20.62 14.17
C GLY A 77 10.63 -19.41 14.81
N LYS A 78 9.88 -18.32 15.07
CA LYS A 78 10.36 -17.08 15.69
C LYS A 78 9.39 -16.67 16.78
N ASN A 79 9.83 -15.82 17.73
CA ASN A 79 9.00 -15.39 18.87
C ASN A 79 8.75 -13.88 18.83
N PHE A 80 7.53 -13.46 19.11
CA PHE A 80 7.13 -12.07 19.10
C PHE A 80 7.71 -11.32 20.31
N GLY A 81 8.47 -10.25 20.02
CA GLY A 81 9.14 -9.46 21.05
C GLY A 81 10.37 -10.13 21.71
N ASP A 82 10.79 -11.30 21.23
CA ASP A 82 12.00 -11.98 21.70
C ASP A 82 13.25 -11.40 20.99
N PRO A 83 14.21 -10.82 21.74
CA PRO A 83 15.40 -10.28 21.13
C PRO A 83 16.35 -11.35 20.56
N LEU A 84 16.23 -12.62 20.94
CA LEU A 84 17.10 -13.68 20.44
C LEU A 84 16.69 -14.21 19.06
N ASN A 85 15.38 -14.29 18.81
CA ASN A 85 14.83 -14.80 17.56
C ASN A 85 13.52 -14.06 17.22
N PRO A 86 13.60 -12.78 16.82
CA PRO A 86 12.45 -11.92 16.77
C PRO A 86 11.49 -12.23 15.61
N LEU A 87 10.21 -12.35 15.94
CA LEU A 87 9.10 -12.24 15.01
C LEU A 87 8.62 -10.79 14.98
N LEU A 88 8.63 -10.16 13.83
CA LEU A 88 7.91 -8.91 13.59
C LEU A 88 6.69 -9.17 12.71
N VAL A 89 5.64 -8.39 12.91
CA VAL A 89 4.42 -8.51 12.13
C VAL A 89 3.99 -7.17 11.54
N SER A 90 3.23 -7.24 10.44
CA SER A 90 2.46 -6.12 9.92
C SER A 90 1.02 -6.22 10.40
N VAL A 91 0.40 -5.08 10.69
CA VAL A 91 -1.02 -4.94 11.04
C VAL A 91 -1.68 -4.14 9.92
N ARG A 92 -2.46 -4.82 9.09
CA ARG A 92 -2.95 -4.27 7.82
C ARG A 92 -4.48 -4.31 7.76
N SER A 93 -5.11 -3.19 7.42
CA SER A 93 -6.54 -3.14 7.15
C SER A 93 -6.95 -4.03 5.96
N GLY A 94 -8.18 -4.56 6.00
CA GLY A 94 -8.70 -5.41 4.95
C GLY A 94 -10.21 -5.30 4.81
N ALA A 95 -10.73 -4.15 4.37
CA ALA A 95 -12.16 -3.98 4.10
C ALA A 95 -12.62 -4.89 2.94
N LYS A 96 -13.92 -5.24 2.91
CA LYS A 96 -14.53 -6.02 1.82
C LYS A 96 -14.25 -5.41 0.45
N HIS A 97 -14.42 -4.11 0.31
CA HIS A 97 -14.12 -3.34 -0.89
C HIS A 97 -12.73 -2.71 -0.76
N SER A 98 -11.94 -2.77 -1.83
CA SER A 98 -10.61 -2.14 -1.85
C SER A 98 -10.74 -0.63 -1.74
N MET A 99 -10.08 -0.05 -0.75
CA MET A 99 -10.06 1.39 -0.45
C MET A 99 -8.59 1.86 -0.38
N PRO A 100 -7.88 2.00 -1.52
CA PRO A 100 -6.45 2.25 -1.55
C PRO A 100 -6.09 3.55 -0.83
N GLY A 101 -5.15 3.49 0.13
CA GLY A 101 -4.68 4.64 0.89
C GLY A 101 -5.67 5.24 1.90
N MET A 102 -6.90 4.68 2.00
CA MET A 102 -7.93 5.25 2.89
C MET A 102 -7.87 4.70 4.31
N MET A 103 -7.17 3.62 4.54
CA MET A 103 -7.13 2.91 5.81
C MET A 103 -5.70 2.58 6.21
N GLU A 104 -5.49 2.41 7.50
CA GLU A 104 -4.17 2.35 8.09
C GLU A 104 -3.48 0.98 7.95
N THR A 105 -2.14 1.04 8.00
CA THR A 105 -1.23 -0.10 8.08
C THR A 105 -0.08 0.26 9.01
N VAL A 106 0.24 -0.61 9.96
CA VAL A 106 1.41 -0.47 10.84
C VAL A 106 2.36 -1.63 10.57
N LEU A 107 3.60 -1.31 10.19
CA LEU A 107 4.64 -2.30 9.89
C LEU A 107 5.62 -2.42 11.06
N ASN A 108 6.41 -3.49 11.05
CA ASN A 108 7.46 -3.76 12.03
C ASN A 108 6.96 -3.83 13.48
N VAL A 109 5.70 -4.18 13.71
CA VAL A 109 5.11 -4.31 15.05
C VAL A 109 5.79 -5.45 15.80
N GLY A 110 6.16 -5.19 17.04
CA GLY A 110 6.95 -6.10 17.89
C GLY A 110 8.43 -5.72 17.99
N ILE A 111 8.88 -4.70 17.24
CA ILE A 111 10.25 -4.21 17.35
C ILE A 111 10.41 -3.31 18.58
N THR A 112 11.46 -3.58 19.35
CA THR A 112 11.94 -2.76 20.47
C THR A 112 13.41 -2.40 20.23
N PRO A 113 14.04 -1.52 21.01
CA PRO A 113 15.47 -1.26 20.88
C PRO A 113 16.33 -2.54 20.97
N GLU A 114 15.99 -3.45 21.88
CA GLU A 114 16.68 -4.73 22.07
C GLU A 114 16.50 -5.65 20.86
N VAL A 115 15.29 -5.70 20.30
CA VAL A 115 14.99 -6.44 19.06
C VAL A 115 15.73 -5.84 17.85
N ALA A 116 15.81 -4.50 17.76
CA ALA A 116 16.55 -3.84 16.70
C ALA A 116 18.05 -4.15 16.77
N GLU A 117 18.62 -4.15 17.98
CA GLU A 117 20.02 -4.53 18.16
C GLU A 117 20.27 -6.00 17.77
N ALA A 118 19.38 -6.91 18.16
CA ALA A 118 19.48 -8.32 17.76
C ALA A 118 19.31 -8.52 16.25
N LEU A 119 18.42 -7.80 15.60
CA LEU A 119 18.29 -7.80 14.14
C LEU A 119 19.55 -7.27 13.46
N ALA A 120 20.18 -6.22 14.03
CA ALA A 120 21.44 -5.69 13.54
C ALA A 120 22.56 -6.74 13.58
N GLN A 121 22.66 -7.48 14.68
CA GLN A 121 23.65 -8.54 14.86
C GLN A 121 23.39 -9.73 13.94
N SER A 122 22.16 -10.24 13.89
CA SER A 122 21.79 -11.44 13.12
C SER A 122 21.80 -11.22 11.61
N SER A 123 21.47 -10.00 11.16
CA SER A 123 21.51 -9.64 9.74
C SER A 123 22.88 -9.16 9.26
N GLY A 124 23.75 -8.73 10.16
CA GLY A 124 24.96 -7.98 9.83
C GLY A 124 24.71 -6.59 9.26
N ASN A 125 23.47 -6.08 9.36
CA ASN A 125 23.03 -4.81 8.77
C ASN A 125 22.38 -3.91 9.82
N GLN A 126 23.21 -3.13 10.51
CA GLN A 126 22.75 -2.17 11.53
C GLN A 126 21.74 -1.16 10.95
N ARG A 127 21.98 -0.73 9.72
CA ARG A 127 21.12 0.25 9.08
C ARG A 127 19.70 -0.28 8.87
N PHE A 128 19.56 -1.48 8.34
CA PHE A 128 18.27 -2.17 8.18
C PHE A 128 17.50 -2.23 9.51
N ALA A 129 18.16 -2.66 10.57
CA ALA A 129 17.52 -2.85 11.87
C ALA A 129 17.03 -1.54 12.48
N TRP A 130 17.89 -0.51 12.50
CA TRP A 130 17.53 0.79 13.10
C TRP A 130 16.61 1.63 12.24
N ASP A 131 16.64 1.50 10.91
CA ASP A 131 15.63 2.10 10.03
C ASP A 131 14.26 1.40 10.22
N SER A 132 14.23 0.08 10.40
CA SER A 132 12.98 -0.64 10.70
C SER A 132 12.37 -0.20 12.04
N TYR A 133 13.21 0.05 13.07
CA TYR A 133 12.75 0.60 14.33
C TYR A 133 12.22 2.02 14.18
N ARG A 134 12.97 2.91 13.54
CA ARG A 134 12.55 4.29 13.26
C ARG A 134 11.21 4.31 12.49
N ARG A 135 11.07 3.49 11.44
CA ARG A 135 9.83 3.38 10.66
C ARG A 135 8.64 2.94 11.52
N PHE A 136 8.86 1.99 12.43
CA PHE A 136 7.81 1.58 13.36
C PHE A 136 7.38 2.75 14.25
N ILE A 137 8.32 3.48 14.85
CA ILE A 137 8.02 4.62 15.72
C ILE A 137 7.27 5.72 14.96
N ASP A 138 7.69 6.05 13.74
CA ASP A 138 7.03 7.01 12.88
C ASP A 138 5.58 6.61 12.57
N MET A 139 5.37 5.38 12.07
CA MET A 139 4.03 4.87 11.77
C MET A 139 3.15 4.78 13.02
N PHE A 140 3.69 4.28 14.12
CA PHE A 140 2.97 4.18 15.39
C PHE A 140 2.57 5.57 15.89
N GLY A 141 3.46 6.55 15.83
CA GLY A 141 3.19 7.93 16.18
C GLY A 141 2.02 8.52 15.40
N ARG A 142 2.09 8.45 14.06
CA ARG A 142 1.07 9.01 13.18
C ARG A 142 -0.28 8.27 13.25
N ILE A 143 -0.24 6.94 13.29
CA ILE A 143 -1.44 6.10 13.11
C ILE A 143 -2.12 5.76 14.43
N VAL A 144 -1.34 5.48 15.46
CA VAL A 144 -1.87 5.04 16.76
C VAL A 144 -2.02 6.21 17.72
N CYS A 145 -1.08 7.15 17.68
CA CYS A 145 -1.02 8.30 18.61
C CYS A 145 -1.52 9.61 17.99
N ASP A 146 -1.99 9.60 16.75
CA ASP A 146 -2.48 10.78 16.00
C ASP A 146 -1.48 11.95 15.99
N LEU A 147 -0.16 11.65 15.98
CA LEU A 147 0.90 12.64 15.93
C LEU A 147 0.83 13.39 14.58
N PRO A 148 0.70 14.74 14.59
CA PRO A 148 0.61 15.52 13.36
C PRO A 148 1.84 15.37 12.45
N ASP A 149 1.61 15.21 11.15
CA ASP A 149 2.65 15.06 10.12
C ASP A 149 3.67 16.20 10.14
N GLU A 150 3.21 17.43 10.42
CA GLU A 150 4.06 18.62 10.49
C GLU A 150 5.15 18.49 11.58
N ILE A 151 4.81 17.86 12.72
CA ILE A 151 5.78 17.63 13.81
C ILE A 151 6.83 16.63 13.35
N VAL A 152 6.39 15.50 12.74
CA VAL A 152 7.29 14.48 12.23
C VAL A 152 8.21 15.04 11.16
N HIS A 153 7.67 15.73 10.16
CA HIS A 153 8.45 16.34 9.08
C HIS A 153 9.44 17.39 9.61
N LYS A 154 9.07 18.18 10.62
CA LYS A 154 9.99 19.14 11.25
C LYS A 154 11.17 18.44 11.89
N ILE A 155 10.93 17.34 12.61
CA ILE A 155 11.99 16.55 13.24
C ILE A 155 12.87 15.93 12.14
N GLU A 156 12.31 15.21 11.16
CA GLU A 156 13.04 14.58 10.06
C GLU A 156 13.92 15.60 9.31
N ASN A 157 13.36 16.73 8.91
CA ASN A 157 14.07 17.78 8.20
C ASN A 157 15.29 18.32 9.01
N SER A 158 15.19 18.38 10.34
CA SER A 158 16.31 18.79 11.19
C SER A 158 17.50 17.82 11.08
N PHE A 159 17.24 16.51 10.98
CA PHE A 159 18.27 15.48 10.80
C PHE A 159 18.82 15.46 9.37
N LEU A 160 17.96 15.64 8.38
CA LEU A 160 18.38 15.74 6.97
C LEU A 160 19.35 16.92 6.75
N LEU A 161 19.04 18.08 7.32
CA LEU A 161 19.90 19.26 7.24
C LEU A 161 21.25 19.03 7.95
N LYS A 162 21.24 18.45 9.17
CA LYS A 162 22.48 18.16 9.91
C LYS A 162 23.40 17.19 9.17
N ALA A 163 22.80 16.15 8.53
CA ALA A 163 23.56 15.12 7.82
C ALA A 163 23.86 15.46 6.36
N ASN A 164 23.39 16.61 5.85
CA ASN A 164 23.41 16.97 4.43
C ASN A 164 22.82 15.84 3.54
N ALA A 165 21.78 15.18 4.04
CA ALA A 165 21.10 14.07 3.37
C ALA A 165 19.83 14.56 2.64
N LYS A 166 19.48 13.91 1.52
CA LYS A 166 18.29 14.29 0.73
C LYS A 166 17.02 13.56 1.21
N VAL A 167 17.17 12.36 1.71
CA VAL A 167 16.06 11.51 2.18
C VAL A 167 16.48 10.79 3.47
N VAL A 168 15.52 10.43 4.29
CA VAL A 168 15.78 9.71 5.56
C VAL A 168 16.54 8.40 5.33
N ALA A 169 16.33 7.78 4.19
CA ALA A 169 17.07 6.59 3.76
C ALA A 169 18.60 6.83 3.63
N ASP A 170 19.10 8.04 3.55
CA ASP A 170 20.53 8.36 3.44
C ASP A 170 21.17 8.70 4.80
N LEU A 171 20.39 8.78 5.88
CA LEU A 171 20.87 9.12 7.21
C LEU A 171 21.85 8.06 7.77
N PRO A 172 22.91 8.44 8.48
CA PRO A 172 23.75 7.50 9.22
C PRO A 172 22.98 6.75 10.30
N VAL A 173 23.46 5.57 10.70
CA VAL A 173 22.80 4.74 11.72
C VAL A 173 22.56 5.47 13.03
N GLU A 174 23.55 6.22 13.51
CA GLU A 174 23.41 7.00 14.76
C GLU A 174 22.32 8.08 14.65
N SER A 175 22.22 8.72 13.47
CA SER A 175 21.13 9.67 13.22
C SER A 175 19.75 9.01 13.19
N LEU A 176 19.66 7.76 12.70
CA LEU A 176 18.39 6.99 12.73
C LEU A 176 17.99 6.66 14.17
N LYS A 177 18.95 6.30 15.04
CA LYS A 177 18.71 6.06 16.47
C LYS A 177 18.21 7.31 17.17
N GLU A 178 18.91 8.44 16.97
CA GLU A 178 18.55 9.72 17.55
C GLU A 178 17.18 10.20 17.05
N LEU A 179 16.91 10.04 15.74
CA LEU A 179 15.61 10.38 15.15
C LEU A 179 14.48 9.59 15.78
N ALA A 180 14.63 8.26 15.95
CA ALA A 180 13.65 7.44 16.64
C ALA A 180 13.38 7.92 18.07
N GLN A 181 14.42 8.28 18.82
CA GLN A 181 14.27 8.84 20.16
C GLN A 181 13.53 10.18 20.18
N GLN A 182 13.83 11.08 19.24
CA GLN A 182 13.14 12.37 19.13
C GLN A 182 11.66 12.19 18.77
N LEU A 183 11.34 11.23 17.92
CA LEU A 183 9.93 10.87 17.60
C LEU A 183 9.21 10.34 18.84
N ILE A 184 9.85 9.47 19.66
CA ILE A 184 9.27 8.97 20.91
C ILE A 184 8.99 10.14 21.86
N LEU A 185 9.92 11.07 22.03
CA LEU A 185 9.72 12.25 22.88
C LEU A 185 8.56 13.11 22.37
N ALA A 186 8.46 13.30 21.07
CA ALA A 186 7.34 14.04 20.46
C ALA A 186 5.99 13.33 20.67
N ILE A 187 5.95 11.99 20.59
CA ILE A 187 4.76 11.21 20.92
C ILE A 187 4.36 11.38 22.38
N GLN A 188 5.32 11.27 23.31
CA GLN A 188 5.08 11.47 24.73
C GLN A 188 4.56 12.88 25.05
N GLU A 189 5.15 13.90 24.43
CA GLU A 189 4.73 15.29 24.59
C GLU A 189 3.32 15.53 24.03
N HIS A 190 3.00 14.91 22.86
CA HIS A 190 1.70 15.04 22.23
C HIS A 190 0.58 14.31 22.98
N THR A 191 0.84 13.09 23.45
CA THR A 191 -0.16 12.25 24.11
C THR A 191 -0.25 12.46 25.63
N GLY A 192 0.80 13.00 26.24
CA GLY A 192 0.96 13.05 27.71
C GLY A 192 1.19 11.67 28.35
N GLN A 193 1.52 10.64 27.58
CA GLN A 193 1.73 9.26 28.02
C GLN A 193 3.09 8.73 27.60
N ASP A 194 3.65 7.83 28.39
CA ASP A 194 4.89 7.12 28.02
C ASP A 194 4.67 6.23 26.80
N PHE A 195 5.66 6.16 25.93
CA PHE A 195 5.64 5.24 24.78
C PHE A 195 5.59 3.79 25.28
N PRO A 196 4.69 2.94 24.77
CA PRO A 196 4.56 1.56 25.22
C PRO A 196 5.86 0.78 25.04
N LYS A 197 6.27 0.03 26.06
CA LYS A 197 7.49 -0.80 26.02
C LYS A 197 7.22 -2.26 25.67
N ASN A 198 5.96 -2.72 25.93
CA ASN A 198 5.60 -4.10 25.70
C ASN A 198 5.14 -4.30 24.24
N PRO A 199 5.74 -5.23 23.47
CA PRO A 199 5.34 -5.55 22.11
C PRO A 199 3.85 -5.91 21.94
N ILE A 200 3.23 -6.53 22.96
CA ILE A 200 1.79 -6.86 22.91
C ILE A 200 0.93 -5.59 22.93
N ASP A 201 1.35 -4.55 23.65
CA ASP A 201 0.64 -3.27 23.66
C ASP A 201 0.75 -2.59 22.29
N HIS A 202 1.92 -2.67 21.64
CA HIS A 202 2.08 -2.20 20.25
C HIS A 202 1.10 -2.89 19.31
N LEU A 203 0.98 -4.22 19.41
CA LEU A 203 0.07 -5.00 18.57
C LEU A 203 -1.39 -4.64 18.81
N THR A 204 -1.81 -4.61 20.09
CA THR A 204 -3.20 -4.33 20.45
C THR A 204 -3.62 -2.92 20.04
N GLN A 205 -2.81 -1.91 20.34
CA GLN A 205 -3.08 -0.52 19.96
C GLN A 205 -3.09 -0.33 18.44
N SER A 206 -2.21 -1.02 17.70
CA SER A 206 -2.22 -1.00 16.23
C SER A 206 -3.50 -1.61 15.65
N ILE A 207 -4.00 -2.73 16.22
CA ILE A 207 -5.28 -3.32 15.83
C ILE A 207 -6.44 -2.34 16.05
N GLU A 208 -6.48 -1.71 17.21
CA GLU A 208 -7.50 -0.71 17.53
C GLU A 208 -7.45 0.49 16.59
N ALA A 209 -6.25 0.99 16.29
CA ALA A 209 -6.08 2.09 15.35
C ALA A 209 -6.59 1.73 13.95
N VAL A 210 -6.31 0.51 13.47
CA VAL A 210 -6.85 0.02 12.20
C VAL A 210 -8.37 -0.08 12.26
N PHE A 211 -8.98 -0.53 13.35
CA PHE A 211 -10.44 -0.52 13.49
C PHE A 211 -11.01 0.89 13.45
N ARG A 212 -10.40 1.85 14.17
CA ARG A 212 -10.81 3.27 14.17
C ARG A 212 -10.70 3.90 12.80
N SER A 213 -9.69 3.51 11.99
CA SER A 213 -9.46 4.06 10.66
C SER A 213 -10.63 3.83 9.69
N TRP A 214 -11.50 2.85 9.95
CA TRP A 214 -12.75 2.68 9.22
C TRP A 214 -13.60 3.94 9.23
N ASN A 215 -13.61 4.67 10.35
CA ASN A 215 -14.39 5.89 10.53
C ASN A 215 -13.58 7.19 10.36
N SER A 216 -12.34 7.12 9.84
CA SER A 216 -11.59 8.32 9.48
C SER A 216 -12.34 9.14 8.40
N GLU A 217 -12.14 10.44 8.38
CA GLU A 217 -12.81 11.36 7.44
C GLU A 217 -12.58 10.94 5.98
N ARG A 218 -11.33 10.64 5.62
CA ARG A 218 -10.96 10.17 4.27
C ARG A 218 -11.64 8.86 3.90
N ALA A 219 -11.74 7.89 4.83
CA ALA A 219 -12.42 6.63 4.59
C ALA A 219 -13.94 6.81 4.42
N GLN A 220 -14.57 7.70 5.20
CA GLN A 220 -15.98 8.03 5.07
C GLN A 220 -16.26 8.72 3.73
N LEU A 221 -15.42 9.69 3.32
CA LEU A 221 -15.58 10.39 2.04
C LEU A 221 -15.47 9.40 0.87
N TYR A 222 -14.48 8.53 0.90
CA TYR A 222 -14.29 7.50 -0.14
C TYR A 222 -15.51 6.58 -0.22
N ARG A 223 -16.01 6.06 0.93
CA ARG A 223 -17.19 5.19 0.95
C ARG A 223 -18.43 5.85 0.38
N ARG A 224 -18.69 7.12 0.72
CA ARG A 224 -19.83 7.88 0.16
C ARG A 224 -19.74 7.98 -1.35
N ARG A 225 -18.55 8.27 -1.88
CA ARG A 225 -18.31 8.38 -3.31
C ARG A 225 -18.50 7.05 -4.03
N GLU A 226 -17.94 5.98 -3.49
CA GLU A 226 -17.99 4.64 -4.09
C GLU A 226 -19.27 3.86 -3.70
N ARG A 227 -20.20 4.51 -2.99
CA ARG A 227 -21.47 3.91 -2.50
C ARG A 227 -21.27 2.63 -1.68
N ILE A 228 -20.21 2.59 -0.88
CA ILE A 228 -19.89 1.48 0.01
C ILE A 228 -20.66 1.66 1.32
N PRO A 229 -21.42 0.63 1.80
CA PRO A 229 -22.16 0.71 3.06
C PRO A 229 -21.22 0.97 4.25
N SER A 230 -21.67 1.80 5.21
CA SER A 230 -20.87 2.23 6.36
C SER A 230 -20.77 1.17 7.47
N ASP A 231 -21.67 0.20 7.49
CA ASP A 231 -21.82 -0.84 8.50
C ASP A 231 -20.98 -2.11 8.26
N LEU A 232 -20.21 -2.15 7.18
CA LEU A 232 -19.40 -3.33 6.84
C LEU A 232 -18.22 -3.55 7.79
N GLY A 233 -17.59 -2.47 8.28
CA GLY A 233 -16.37 -2.55 9.06
C GLY A 233 -15.16 -3.00 8.22
N THR A 234 -14.02 -3.18 8.88
CA THR A 234 -12.80 -3.70 8.29
C THR A 234 -12.30 -4.95 9.02
N ALA A 235 -11.73 -5.89 8.30
CA ALA A 235 -10.88 -6.91 8.90
C ALA A 235 -9.48 -6.35 9.17
N VAL A 236 -8.71 -7.02 10.02
CA VAL A 236 -7.29 -6.74 10.28
C VAL A 236 -6.47 -7.98 9.99
N ASN A 237 -5.48 -7.85 9.13
CA ASN A 237 -4.57 -8.94 8.79
C ASN A 237 -3.26 -8.75 9.52
N ILE A 238 -2.92 -9.71 10.38
CA ILE A 238 -1.64 -9.82 11.08
C ILE A 238 -0.79 -10.80 10.31
N GLN A 239 0.30 -10.31 9.72
CA GLN A 239 1.15 -11.10 8.84
C GLN A 239 2.62 -11.00 9.25
N SER A 240 3.35 -12.11 9.26
CA SER A 240 4.78 -12.07 9.54
C SER A 240 5.51 -11.18 8.53
N MET A 241 6.42 -10.34 9.03
CA MET A 241 7.21 -9.47 8.16
C MET A 241 8.19 -10.28 7.33
N VAL A 242 8.37 -9.86 6.08
CA VAL A 242 9.47 -10.18 5.18
C VAL A 242 10.09 -8.86 4.72
N PHE A 243 11.41 -8.84 4.56
CA PHE A 243 12.14 -7.58 4.50
C PHE A 243 12.83 -7.38 3.16
N GLY A 244 12.25 -6.54 2.32
CA GLY A 244 12.84 -6.10 1.06
C GLY A 244 14.05 -5.17 1.22
N ASN A 245 14.33 -4.69 2.43
CA ASN A 245 15.47 -3.83 2.75
C ASN A 245 16.58 -4.53 3.56
N LEU A 246 16.54 -5.86 3.64
CA LEU A 246 17.44 -6.64 4.49
C LEU A 246 18.87 -6.73 3.93
N SER A 247 19.02 -6.97 2.63
CA SER A 247 20.30 -7.27 1.96
C SER A 247 20.32 -6.80 0.51
N ASP A 248 21.44 -6.98 -0.17
CA ASP A 248 21.65 -6.55 -1.55
C ASP A 248 20.80 -7.34 -2.57
N ASP A 249 20.41 -8.56 -2.22
CA ASP A 249 19.53 -9.46 -2.96
C ASP A 249 18.08 -9.42 -2.43
N SER A 250 17.70 -8.29 -1.83
CA SER A 250 16.35 -8.04 -1.31
C SER A 250 15.76 -6.81 -1.96
N GLY A 251 14.44 -6.82 -2.13
CA GLY A 251 13.69 -5.72 -2.71
C GLY A 251 12.19 -5.92 -2.57
N THR A 252 11.42 -5.00 -3.09
CA THR A 252 9.97 -5.06 -3.07
C THR A 252 9.40 -4.48 -4.35
N GLY A 253 8.21 -4.89 -4.73
CA GLY A 253 7.60 -4.39 -5.95
C GLY A 253 6.10 -4.58 -6.00
N VAL A 254 5.55 -3.95 -7.02
CA VAL A 254 4.14 -4.11 -7.43
C VAL A 254 4.14 -4.50 -8.90
N ALA A 255 3.44 -5.59 -9.21
CA ALA A 255 3.35 -6.15 -10.55
C ALA A 255 1.89 -6.26 -11.00
N PHE A 256 1.67 -6.02 -12.28
CA PHE A 256 0.39 -6.27 -12.96
C PHE A 256 0.60 -7.31 -14.04
N THR A 257 -0.31 -8.27 -14.16
CA THR A 257 -0.22 -9.33 -15.17
C THR A 257 -0.41 -8.83 -16.61
N ARG A 258 -0.99 -7.64 -16.76
CA ARG A 258 -1.10 -6.87 -18.03
C ARG A 258 -0.95 -5.38 -17.70
N ASN A 259 -0.66 -4.57 -18.71
CA ASN A 259 -0.57 -3.12 -18.51
C ASN A 259 -1.94 -2.53 -18.12
N PRO A 260 -2.11 -1.98 -16.90
CA PRO A 260 -3.40 -1.47 -16.43
C PRO A 260 -3.83 -0.16 -17.10
N ALA A 261 -2.93 0.52 -17.83
CA ALA A 261 -3.23 1.73 -18.55
C ALA A 261 -3.69 1.43 -19.99
N THR A 262 -3.03 0.50 -20.69
CA THR A 262 -3.26 0.22 -22.12
C THR A 262 -3.91 -1.14 -22.38
N GLY A 263 -3.89 -2.07 -21.42
CA GLY A 263 -4.37 -3.43 -21.60
C GLY A 263 -3.41 -4.35 -22.36
N GLU A 264 -2.19 -3.92 -22.65
CA GLU A 264 -1.20 -4.75 -23.34
C GLU A 264 -0.81 -5.97 -22.50
N LYS A 265 -0.61 -7.10 -23.19
CA LYS A 265 -0.13 -8.34 -22.55
C LYS A 265 1.31 -8.21 -22.10
N GLY A 266 1.62 -8.90 -21.02
CA GLY A 266 2.95 -8.94 -20.42
C GLY A 266 2.99 -8.25 -19.06
N SER A 267 3.98 -8.59 -18.27
CA SER A 267 4.18 -8.04 -16.94
C SER A 267 4.47 -6.55 -17.00
N TYR A 268 3.86 -5.82 -16.10
CA TYR A 268 3.99 -4.39 -15.95
C TYR A 268 4.11 -4.05 -14.49
N GLY A 269 5.02 -3.17 -14.11
CA GLY A 269 5.17 -2.82 -12.71
C GLY A 269 6.49 -2.18 -12.37
N ASP A 270 6.67 -2.02 -11.08
CA ASP A 270 7.80 -1.36 -10.46
C ASP A 270 8.48 -2.28 -9.44
N TYR A 271 9.79 -2.26 -9.41
CA TYR A 271 10.62 -2.93 -8.41
C TYR A 271 11.61 -1.94 -7.80
N LEU A 272 11.86 -2.06 -6.52
CA LEU A 272 12.79 -1.21 -5.79
C LEU A 272 13.67 -2.05 -4.88
N ASP A 273 14.99 -1.99 -5.13
CA ASP A 273 15.99 -2.67 -4.30
C ASP A 273 16.07 -2.06 -2.90
N LYS A 274 16.36 -2.90 -1.93
CA LYS A 274 16.65 -2.47 -0.53
C LYS A 274 15.58 -1.53 -0.01
N ALA A 275 14.31 -1.91 -0.21
CA ALA A 275 13.16 -1.08 0.13
C ALA A 275 12.06 -1.90 0.79
N GLN A 276 11.24 -1.24 1.60
CA GLN A 276 9.97 -1.79 2.09
C GLN A 276 8.83 -1.41 1.13
N GLY A 277 7.71 -2.14 1.20
CA GLY A 277 6.59 -1.97 0.25
C GLY A 277 6.02 -0.56 0.20
N GLU A 278 6.04 0.16 1.31
CA GLU A 278 5.62 1.57 1.39
C GLU A 278 6.47 2.51 0.55
N ASP A 279 7.78 2.23 0.39
CA ASP A 279 8.69 3.08 -0.39
C ASP A 279 8.33 3.09 -1.89
N VAL A 280 7.80 1.97 -2.41
CA VAL A 280 7.31 1.86 -3.79
C VAL A 280 6.01 2.63 -3.97
N VAL A 281 5.08 2.45 -3.04
CA VAL A 281 3.73 3.05 -3.12
C VAL A 281 3.77 4.56 -2.87
N ALA A 282 4.60 5.01 -1.94
CA ALA A 282 4.79 6.44 -1.66
C ALA A 282 5.51 7.19 -2.79
N GLY A 283 6.28 6.48 -3.63
CA GLY A 283 7.00 7.12 -4.74
C GLY A 283 8.19 7.98 -4.31
N ILE A 284 8.74 7.71 -3.13
CA ILE A 284 9.84 8.49 -2.53
C ILE A 284 11.15 8.32 -3.32
N ARG A 285 11.33 7.16 -3.96
CA ARG A 285 12.51 6.79 -4.75
C ARG A 285 12.09 6.36 -6.15
N ASN A 286 12.99 6.55 -7.11
CA ASN A 286 12.79 6.05 -8.46
C ASN A 286 12.87 4.52 -8.49
N THR A 287 11.88 3.92 -9.13
CA THR A 287 11.77 2.47 -9.28
C THR A 287 12.42 2.00 -10.57
N MET A 288 12.82 0.75 -10.64
CA MET A 288 13.18 0.09 -11.89
C MET A 288 11.99 -0.68 -12.44
N SER A 289 11.97 -0.88 -13.76
CA SER A 289 10.95 -1.71 -14.41
C SER A 289 11.15 -3.20 -14.08
N LEU A 290 10.10 -4.02 -14.23
CA LEU A 290 10.24 -5.48 -14.11
C LEU A 290 11.21 -6.05 -15.17
N ALA A 291 11.33 -5.40 -16.35
CA ALA A 291 12.31 -5.79 -17.36
C ALA A 291 13.76 -5.54 -16.90
N ASP A 292 14.01 -4.51 -16.09
CA ASP A 292 15.34 -4.28 -15.52
C ASP A 292 15.60 -5.21 -14.32
N MET A 293 14.56 -5.50 -13.52
CA MET A 293 14.63 -6.57 -12.50
C MET A 293 15.02 -7.91 -13.13
N ALA A 294 14.46 -8.27 -14.31
CA ALA A 294 14.81 -9.50 -15.03
C ALA A 294 16.30 -9.62 -15.36
N LYS A 295 16.96 -8.50 -15.67
CA LYS A 295 18.42 -8.48 -15.93
C LYS A 295 19.23 -8.67 -14.66
N LYS A 296 18.76 -8.12 -13.54
CA LYS A 296 19.46 -8.14 -12.26
C LYS A 296 19.22 -9.44 -11.49
N GLU A 297 17.98 -9.90 -11.43
CA GLU A 297 17.52 -11.05 -10.66
C GLU A 297 16.72 -12.03 -11.52
N PRO A 298 17.32 -12.66 -12.53
CA PRO A 298 16.60 -13.43 -13.54
C PRO A 298 15.83 -14.64 -12.96
N ILE A 299 16.33 -15.27 -11.90
CA ILE A 299 15.68 -16.43 -11.27
C ILE A 299 14.41 -15.99 -10.54
N VAL A 300 14.49 -14.93 -9.74
CA VAL A 300 13.35 -14.38 -8.99
C VAL A 300 12.30 -13.83 -9.96
N HIS A 301 12.73 -13.13 -11.02
CA HIS A 301 11.81 -12.63 -12.05
C HIS A 301 11.08 -13.78 -12.76
N ALA A 302 11.77 -14.85 -13.14
CA ALA A 302 11.14 -16.01 -13.78
C ALA A 302 10.11 -16.70 -12.84
N GLU A 303 10.38 -16.75 -11.54
CA GLU A 303 9.42 -17.24 -10.55
C GLU A 303 8.21 -16.29 -10.45
N LEU A 304 8.43 -14.97 -10.41
CA LEU A 304 7.37 -13.96 -10.40
C LEU A 304 6.44 -14.12 -11.61
N GLU A 305 6.99 -14.21 -12.83
CA GLU A 305 6.22 -14.43 -14.06
C GLU A 305 5.36 -15.70 -14.00
N ARG A 306 5.93 -16.80 -13.49
CA ARG A 306 5.20 -18.05 -13.31
C ARG A 306 4.01 -17.88 -12.34
N LEU A 307 4.22 -17.19 -11.20
CA LEU A 307 3.18 -16.94 -10.23
C LEU A 307 2.12 -15.97 -10.75
N MET A 308 2.54 -14.93 -11.48
CA MET A 308 1.64 -13.99 -12.14
C MET A 308 0.71 -14.69 -13.13
N LYS A 309 1.26 -15.59 -13.95
CA LYS A 309 0.45 -16.41 -14.87
C LYS A 309 -0.55 -17.28 -14.10
N THR A 310 -0.12 -17.94 -13.03
CA THR A 310 -0.99 -18.77 -12.18
C THR A 310 -2.15 -17.96 -11.61
N LEU A 311 -1.86 -16.74 -11.12
CA LEU A 311 -2.88 -15.84 -10.56
C LEU A 311 -3.86 -15.35 -11.65
N GLU A 312 -3.37 -14.93 -12.81
CA GLU A 312 -4.24 -14.48 -13.91
C GLU A 312 -5.16 -15.62 -14.42
N ASP A 313 -4.60 -16.83 -14.54
CA ASP A 313 -5.40 -18.00 -14.97
C ASP A 313 -6.46 -18.37 -13.92
N HIS A 314 -6.15 -18.25 -12.62
CA HIS A 314 -7.08 -18.53 -11.54
C HIS A 314 -8.19 -17.46 -11.42
N TYR A 315 -7.82 -16.19 -11.40
CA TYR A 315 -8.79 -15.09 -11.28
C TYR A 315 -9.49 -14.78 -12.61
N ARG A 316 -8.94 -15.26 -13.72
CA ARG A 316 -9.41 -15.02 -15.09
C ARG A 316 -9.56 -13.52 -15.37
N ASP A 317 -8.63 -12.72 -14.82
CA ASP A 317 -8.61 -11.27 -14.94
C ASP A 317 -7.22 -10.71 -14.67
N LEU A 318 -6.98 -9.44 -15.05
CA LEU A 318 -5.80 -8.66 -14.65
C LEU A 318 -5.63 -8.70 -13.15
N CYS A 319 -4.49 -9.16 -12.68
CA CYS A 319 -4.10 -9.14 -11.28
C CYS A 319 -3.08 -8.03 -10.98
N ASP A 320 -3.29 -7.37 -9.84
CA ASP A 320 -2.39 -6.44 -9.17
C ASP A 320 -1.78 -7.19 -7.97
N ILE A 321 -0.47 -7.26 -7.90
CA ILE A 321 0.28 -8.15 -7.01
C ILE A 321 1.34 -7.34 -6.28
N GLU A 322 1.27 -7.32 -4.95
CA GLU A 322 2.34 -6.80 -4.09
C GLU A 322 3.27 -7.97 -3.72
N PHE A 323 4.56 -7.80 -3.95
CA PHE A 323 5.55 -8.84 -3.65
C PHE A 323 6.80 -8.27 -2.99
N THR A 324 7.50 -9.12 -2.25
CA THR A 324 8.80 -8.81 -1.64
C THR A 324 9.78 -9.93 -1.92
N VAL A 325 11.01 -9.57 -2.19
CA VAL A 325 12.15 -10.49 -2.29
C VAL A 325 12.98 -10.31 -1.04
N GLU A 326 13.15 -11.38 -0.28
CA GLU A 326 14.01 -11.40 0.90
C GLU A 326 15.11 -12.43 0.69
N ARG A 327 16.36 -12.00 0.57
CA ARG A 327 17.52 -12.86 0.32
C ARG A 327 17.29 -13.79 -0.88
N GLY A 328 16.87 -13.23 -2.01
CA GLY A 328 16.60 -13.97 -3.24
C GLY A 328 15.36 -14.86 -3.21
N LYS A 329 14.58 -14.88 -2.11
CA LYS A 329 13.33 -15.62 -2.00
C LYS A 329 12.14 -14.71 -2.24
N LEU A 330 11.30 -15.09 -3.21
CA LEU A 330 10.07 -14.36 -3.54
C LEU A 330 8.93 -14.67 -2.54
N TRP A 331 8.22 -13.62 -2.15
CA TRP A 331 7.04 -13.67 -1.31
C TRP A 331 5.93 -12.84 -1.93
N ILE A 332 4.70 -13.38 -1.99
CA ILE A 332 3.50 -12.65 -2.42
C ILE A 332 2.77 -12.14 -1.17
N LEU A 333 2.64 -10.83 -1.06
CA LEU A 333 2.03 -10.21 0.11
C LEU A 333 0.53 -10.01 -0.06
N GLN A 334 0.10 -9.70 -1.27
CA GLN A 334 -1.28 -9.42 -1.61
C GLN A 334 -1.52 -9.61 -3.10
N THR A 335 -2.72 -10.05 -3.46
CA THR A 335 -3.23 -9.95 -4.84
C THR A 335 -4.65 -9.41 -4.83
N ARG A 336 -5.03 -8.76 -5.92
CA ARG A 336 -6.40 -8.30 -6.18
C ARG A 336 -6.62 -8.20 -7.68
N VAL A 337 -7.88 -8.13 -8.09
CA VAL A 337 -8.21 -7.70 -9.46
C VAL A 337 -7.77 -6.26 -9.64
N GLY A 338 -6.92 -6.02 -10.64
CA GLY A 338 -6.26 -4.73 -10.85
C GLY A 338 -7.23 -3.65 -11.32
N LYS A 339 -7.12 -2.46 -10.73
CA LYS A 339 -7.77 -1.27 -11.26
C LYS A 339 -7.12 -0.90 -12.59
N ARG A 340 -7.93 -0.51 -13.56
CA ARG A 340 -7.52 -0.25 -14.94
C ARG A 340 -8.28 0.90 -15.56
N THR A 341 -7.75 1.48 -16.63
CA THR A 341 -8.44 2.47 -17.43
C THR A 341 -9.58 1.84 -18.23
N ALA A 342 -10.47 2.66 -18.77
CA ALA A 342 -11.54 2.19 -19.64
C ALA A 342 -10.98 1.49 -20.90
N GLU A 343 -9.94 2.06 -21.55
CA GLU A 343 -9.27 1.45 -22.69
C GLU A 343 -8.74 0.04 -22.36
N ALA A 344 -7.99 -0.06 -21.26
CA ALA A 344 -7.46 -1.33 -20.78
C ALA A 344 -8.57 -2.33 -20.43
N ALA A 345 -9.70 -1.88 -19.86
CA ALA A 345 -10.81 -2.75 -19.50
C ALA A 345 -11.40 -3.45 -20.74
N PHE A 346 -11.71 -2.70 -21.81
CA PHE A 346 -12.23 -3.24 -23.05
C PHE A 346 -11.21 -4.15 -23.74
N ARG A 347 -9.96 -3.71 -23.84
CA ARG A 347 -8.88 -4.50 -24.48
C ARG A 347 -8.64 -5.82 -23.75
N ILE A 348 -8.54 -5.79 -22.42
CA ILE A 348 -8.33 -6.99 -21.60
C ILE A 348 -9.52 -7.94 -21.71
N ALA A 349 -10.75 -7.43 -21.64
CA ALA A 349 -11.96 -8.25 -21.77
C ALA A 349 -11.98 -8.98 -23.11
N THR A 350 -11.69 -8.29 -24.24
CA THR A 350 -11.57 -8.89 -25.57
C THR A 350 -10.48 -9.96 -25.60
N GLN A 351 -9.29 -9.65 -25.10
CA GLN A 351 -8.17 -10.59 -25.07
C GLN A 351 -8.48 -11.85 -24.25
N LEU A 352 -9.17 -11.73 -23.11
CA LEU A 352 -9.53 -12.85 -22.27
C LEU A 352 -10.59 -13.75 -22.95
N VAL A 353 -11.48 -13.19 -23.78
CA VAL A 353 -12.39 -13.96 -24.62
C VAL A 353 -11.63 -14.71 -25.69
N ASP A 354 -10.72 -14.05 -26.41
CA ASP A 354 -9.90 -14.66 -27.47
C ASP A 354 -9.00 -15.78 -26.92
N GLU A 355 -8.56 -15.66 -25.67
CA GLU A 355 -7.79 -16.67 -24.94
C GLU A 355 -8.67 -17.82 -24.38
N GLY A 356 -9.99 -17.74 -24.53
CA GLY A 356 -10.93 -18.74 -24.00
C GLY A 356 -11.02 -18.76 -22.47
N LYS A 357 -10.55 -17.69 -21.78
CA LYS A 357 -10.57 -17.60 -20.32
C LYS A 357 -11.93 -17.16 -19.77
N ILE A 358 -12.67 -16.33 -20.54
CA ILE A 358 -14.01 -15.85 -20.19
C ILE A 358 -14.94 -15.93 -21.40
N SER A 359 -16.26 -15.97 -21.19
CA SER A 359 -17.25 -15.85 -22.24
C SER A 359 -17.43 -14.39 -22.70
N MET A 360 -18.07 -14.18 -23.87
CA MET A 360 -18.44 -12.84 -24.33
C MET A 360 -19.44 -12.18 -23.34
N ASP A 361 -20.37 -12.92 -22.82
CA ASP A 361 -21.35 -12.41 -21.81
C ASP A 361 -20.62 -11.94 -20.54
N GLU A 362 -19.65 -12.71 -20.08
CA GLU A 362 -18.82 -12.33 -18.93
C GLU A 362 -17.98 -11.08 -19.22
N ALA A 363 -17.45 -10.95 -20.43
CA ALA A 363 -16.71 -9.76 -20.86
C ALA A 363 -17.60 -8.50 -20.86
N LEU A 364 -18.84 -8.63 -21.35
CA LEU A 364 -19.81 -7.53 -21.33
C LEU A 364 -20.21 -7.11 -19.92
N LEU A 365 -20.33 -8.07 -18.99
CA LEU A 365 -20.62 -7.78 -17.58
C LEU A 365 -19.45 -7.08 -16.87
N ARG A 366 -18.23 -7.26 -17.34
CA ARG A 366 -17.02 -6.65 -16.78
C ARG A 366 -16.74 -5.24 -17.29
N THR A 367 -17.35 -4.85 -18.40
CA THR A 367 -17.19 -3.55 -19.07
C THR A 367 -18.48 -2.75 -18.99
N GLY A 368 -18.52 -1.72 -18.15
CA GLY A 368 -19.72 -0.92 -17.91
C GLY A 368 -19.88 0.26 -18.90
N GLY A 369 -21.11 0.77 -18.99
CA GLY A 369 -21.44 1.97 -19.79
C GLY A 369 -20.65 3.20 -19.35
N ASP A 370 -20.36 3.35 -18.06
CA ASP A 370 -19.54 4.43 -17.53
C ASP A 370 -18.11 4.40 -18.08
N GLN A 371 -17.54 3.20 -18.27
CA GLN A 371 -16.23 3.03 -18.88
C GLN A 371 -16.24 3.36 -20.37
N LEU A 372 -17.33 3.01 -21.08
CA LEU A 372 -17.49 3.41 -22.48
C LEU A 372 -17.55 4.94 -22.63
N ALA A 373 -18.26 5.62 -21.73
CA ALA A 373 -18.32 7.08 -21.71
C ALA A 373 -16.92 7.71 -21.50
N GLN A 374 -16.07 7.08 -20.69
CA GLN A 374 -14.68 7.55 -20.48
C GLN A 374 -13.83 7.50 -21.76
N LEU A 375 -14.09 6.57 -22.69
CA LEU A 375 -13.37 6.50 -23.97
C LEU A 375 -13.69 7.66 -24.92
N MET A 376 -14.75 8.43 -24.60
CA MET A 376 -15.15 9.61 -25.38
C MET A 376 -14.47 10.90 -24.89
N PHE A 377 -13.56 10.83 -23.91
CA PHE A 377 -12.84 12.00 -23.44
C PHE A 377 -11.94 12.62 -24.51
N PRO A 378 -11.74 13.95 -24.49
CA PRO A 378 -10.91 14.67 -25.45
C PRO A 378 -9.48 14.14 -25.47
N GLN A 379 -8.91 14.06 -26.65
CA GLN A 379 -7.48 13.83 -26.86
C GLN A 379 -6.85 15.08 -27.47
N PHE A 380 -5.56 15.30 -27.28
CA PHE A 380 -4.86 16.36 -27.97
C PHE A 380 -4.77 16.04 -29.46
N ASP A 381 -5.04 17.04 -30.30
CA ASP A 381 -4.76 16.93 -31.73
C ASP A 381 -3.25 16.78 -31.96
N LEU A 382 -2.85 15.65 -32.55
CA LEU A 382 -1.45 15.33 -32.77
C LEU A 382 -0.82 16.16 -33.95
N SER A 383 -1.64 16.81 -34.76
CA SER A 383 -1.19 17.67 -35.88
C SER A 383 -0.76 19.06 -35.41
N GLU A 384 -1.21 19.51 -34.25
CA GLU A 384 -0.89 20.83 -33.70
C GLU A 384 0.52 20.86 -33.07
N SER A 385 1.24 21.98 -33.31
CA SER A 385 2.54 22.21 -32.68
C SER A 385 2.40 22.38 -31.16
N ARG A 386 3.26 21.72 -30.41
CA ARG A 386 3.21 21.73 -28.95
C ARG A 386 4.50 22.30 -28.36
N ASN A 387 4.37 23.11 -27.33
CA ASN A 387 5.51 23.50 -26.51
C ASN A 387 5.70 22.47 -25.40
N LEU A 388 6.65 21.55 -25.61
CA LEU A 388 6.98 20.54 -24.62
C LEU A 388 7.77 21.17 -23.47
N ILE A 389 7.18 21.20 -22.28
CA ILE A 389 7.83 21.72 -21.06
C ILE A 389 8.61 20.61 -20.35
N ALA A 390 8.00 19.43 -20.23
CA ALA A 390 8.59 18.29 -19.53
C ALA A 390 7.95 16.97 -19.99
N THR A 391 8.63 15.86 -19.72
CA THR A 391 8.13 14.50 -19.97
C THR A 391 8.09 13.72 -18.65
N GLY A 392 7.12 12.82 -18.53
CA GLY A 392 6.96 11.94 -17.38
C GLY A 392 6.34 10.62 -17.77
N ILE A 393 6.07 9.78 -16.78
CA ILE A 393 5.47 8.46 -16.96
C ILE A 393 3.97 8.63 -17.20
N PRO A 394 3.40 8.15 -18.34
CA PRO A 394 1.96 8.17 -18.55
C PRO A 394 1.28 7.20 -17.60
N ALA A 395 0.75 7.72 -16.52
CA ALA A 395 0.14 6.93 -15.46
C ALA A 395 -1.35 6.65 -15.73
N SER A 396 -2.05 7.58 -16.36
CA SER A 396 -3.42 7.43 -16.86
C SER A 396 -3.60 8.29 -18.12
N PRO A 397 -4.13 7.71 -19.20
CA PRO A 397 -4.24 8.39 -20.50
C PRO A 397 -5.26 9.53 -20.48
N GLY A 398 -5.23 10.36 -21.51
CA GLY A 398 -6.16 11.46 -21.74
C GLY A 398 -5.45 12.79 -21.99
N ALA A 399 -6.26 13.84 -22.18
CA ALA A 399 -5.83 15.22 -22.30
C ALA A 399 -6.52 16.06 -21.24
N ALA A 400 -5.75 16.77 -20.43
CA ALA A 400 -6.25 17.67 -19.42
C ALA A 400 -5.73 19.08 -19.64
N VAL A 401 -6.60 20.06 -19.55
CA VAL A 401 -6.28 21.48 -19.66
C VAL A 401 -6.86 22.21 -18.46
N GLY A 402 -6.06 23.04 -17.83
CA GLY A 402 -6.52 23.80 -16.66
C GLY A 402 -5.41 24.67 -16.07
N GLU A 403 -5.79 25.45 -15.06
CA GLU A 403 -4.85 26.22 -14.26
C GLU A 403 -4.03 25.30 -13.36
N VAL A 404 -2.73 25.54 -13.29
CA VAL A 404 -1.82 24.81 -12.40
C VAL A 404 -2.08 25.21 -10.95
N VAL A 405 -2.31 24.23 -10.08
CA VAL A 405 -2.54 24.43 -8.65
C VAL A 405 -1.70 23.43 -7.86
N PHE A 406 -1.01 23.93 -6.84
CA PHE A 406 -0.07 23.12 -6.03
C PHE A 406 -0.65 22.65 -4.69
N ASP A 407 -1.85 23.10 -4.34
CA ASP A 407 -2.52 22.75 -3.10
C ASP A 407 -3.86 22.05 -3.38
N SER A 408 -4.09 20.92 -2.71
CA SER A 408 -5.24 20.04 -2.92
C SER A 408 -6.57 20.73 -2.58
N LYS A 409 -6.62 21.46 -1.45
CA LYS A 409 -7.81 22.18 -1.01
C LYS A 409 -8.13 23.34 -1.94
N ARG A 410 -7.09 24.09 -2.34
CA ARG A 410 -7.25 25.19 -3.31
C ARG A 410 -7.73 24.66 -4.67
N ALA A 411 -7.24 23.51 -5.13
CA ALA A 411 -7.70 22.87 -6.36
C ALA A 411 -9.21 22.57 -6.28
N PHE A 412 -9.67 22.02 -5.16
CA PHE A 412 -11.08 21.77 -4.90
C PHE A 412 -11.90 23.06 -4.90
N ASP A 413 -11.46 24.11 -4.19
CA ASP A 413 -12.19 25.39 -4.09
C ASP A 413 -12.31 26.08 -5.46
N LEU A 414 -11.25 26.06 -6.28
CA LEU A 414 -11.27 26.61 -7.63
C LEU A 414 -12.20 25.81 -8.55
N ALA A 415 -12.13 24.49 -8.51
CA ALA A 415 -13.00 23.62 -9.30
C ALA A 415 -14.46 23.77 -8.92
N LYS A 416 -14.79 23.93 -7.64
CA LYS A 416 -16.13 24.23 -7.15
C LYS A 416 -16.70 25.54 -7.74
N ASN A 417 -15.83 26.50 -8.05
CA ASN A 417 -16.19 27.76 -8.71
C ASN A 417 -16.17 27.67 -10.24
N GLY A 418 -16.17 26.47 -10.81
CA GLY A 418 -16.24 26.21 -12.25
C GLY A 418 -14.92 26.40 -13.00
N ARG A 419 -13.79 26.53 -12.31
CA ARG A 419 -12.46 26.64 -12.95
C ARG A 419 -11.90 25.24 -13.22
N LYS A 420 -11.33 25.05 -14.39
CA LYS A 420 -10.56 23.84 -14.72
C LYS A 420 -9.17 23.93 -14.10
N VAL A 421 -8.75 22.93 -13.35
CA VAL A 421 -7.47 22.93 -12.65
C VAL A 421 -6.67 21.66 -12.93
N ILE A 422 -5.35 21.78 -12.95
CA ILE A 422 -4.40 20.65 -12.95
C ILE A 422 -3.70 20.68 -11.59
N LEU A 423 -3.84 19.59 -10.83
CA LEU A 423 -3.18 19.44 -9.55
C LEU A 423 -1.72 19.00 -9.80
N VAL A 424 -0.78 19.85 -9.39
CA VAL A 424 0.66 19.59 -9.50
C VAL A 424 1.24 19.40 -8.11
N ARG A 425 1.85 18.24 -7.87
CA ARG A 425 2.43 17.90 -6.57
C ARG A 425 3.82 17.30 -6.77
N ARG A 426 4.63 17.31 -5.71
CA ARG A 426 5.88 16.55 -5.69
C ARG A 426 5.58 15.03 -5.76
N GLU A 427 4.77 14.55 -4.85
CA GLU A 427 4.08 13.27 -4.81
C GLU A 427 2.66 13.51 -4.25
N THR A 428 1.73 12.57 -4.42
CA THR A 428 0.41 12.66 -3.79
C THR A 428 0.28 11.70 -2.62
N SER A 429 -0.43 12.13 -1.59
CA SER A 429 -0.86 11.34 -0.44
C SER A 429 -2.37 11.10 -0.47
N PRO A 430 -2.91 10.25 0.41
CA PRO A 430 -4.35 10.09 0.57
C PRO A 430 -5.10 11.39 0.90
N ASP A 431 -4.45 12.36 1.54
CA ASP A 431 -5.03 13.66 1.88
C ASP A 431 -5.22 14.57 0.66
N ASP A 432 -4.51 14.27 -0.43
CA ASP A 432 -4.69 14.97 -1.71
C ASP A 432 -5.94 14.51 -2.49
N LEU A 433 -6.66 13.49 -2.02
CA LEU A 433 -7.79 12.89 -2.72
C LEU A 433 -8.85 13.94 -3.14
N VAL A 434 -9.14 14.88 -2.29
CA VAL A 434 -10.16 15.93 -2.54
C VAL A 434 -9.78 16.78 -3.76
N GLY A 435 -8.53 17.23 -3.85
CA GLY A 435 -8.00 17.96 -5.00
C GLY A 435 -7.85 17.10 -6.24
N MET A 436 -7.42 15.84 -6.09
CA MET A 436 -7.30 14.88 -7.21
C MET A 436 -8.66 14.59 -7.85
N VAL A 437 -9.74 14.48 -7.06
CA VAL A 437 -11.11 14.32 -7.55
C VAL A 437 -11.57 15.54 -8.34
N ALA A 438 -11.27 16.72 -7.85
CA ALA A 438 -11.71 17.98 -8.42
C ALA A 438 -10.93 18.40 -9.68
N ALA A 439 -9.66 18.00 -9.79
CA ALA A 439 -8.79 18.37 -10.90
C ALA A 439 -9.19 17.67 -12.22
N GLU A 440 -8.93 18.35 -13.36
CA GLU A 440 -9.02 17.75 -14.69
C GLU A 440 -7.86 16.78 -14.96
N GLY A 441 -6.68 17.05 -14.40
CA GLY A 441 -5.50 16.21 -14.51
C GLY A 441 -4.57 16.34 -13.32
N ILE A 442 -3.68 15.36 -13.20
CA ILE A 442 -2.71 15.25 -12.11
C ILE A 442 -1.31 15.14 -12.69
N LEU A 443 -0.40 15.95 -12.17
CA LEU A 443 1.02 15.92 -12.50
C LEU A 443 1.83 15.77 -11.23
N THR A 444 2.75 14.79 -11.20
CA THR A 444 3.70 14.68 -10.09
C THR A 444 5.14 14.68 -10.58
N SER A 445 6.02 15.35 -9.84
CA SER A 445 7.46 15.34 -10.15
C SER A 445 8.12 14.01 -9.75
N ARG A 446 7.55 13.29 -8.81
CA ARG A 446 8.01 11.97 -8.35
C ARG A 446 6.93 10.90 -8.48
N GLY A 447 7.35 9.65 -8.34
CA GLY A 447 6.47 8.49 -8.34
C GLY A 447 6.45 7.73 -9.67
N GLY A 448 6.33 6.41 -9.56
CA GLY A 448 6.26 5.48 -10.68
C GLY A 448 4.83 5.16 -11.11
N LYS A 449 4.71 4.12 -11.92
CA LYS A 449 3.44 3.60 -12.50
C LYS A 449 2.47 3.07 -11.44
N THR A 450 2.98 2.74 -10.25
CA THR A 450 2.25 2.15 -9.13
C THR A 450 2.10 3.11 -7.94
N SER A 451 2.59 4.36 -8.07
CA SER A 451 2.45 5.39 -7.03
C SER A 451 0.98 5.70 -6.72
N HIS A 452 0.73 6.31 -5.56
CA HIS A 452 -0.62 6.73 -5.14
C HIS A 452 -1.30 7.58 -6.23
N ALA A 453 -0.59 8.57 -6.80
CA ALA A 453 -1.11 9.40 -7.88
C ALA A 453 -1.57 8.55 -9.09
N ALA A 454 -0.75 7.59 -9.53
CA ALA A 454 -1.02 6.74 -10.68
C ALA A 454 -2.23 5.82 -10.45
N VAL A 455 -2.28 5.13 -9.30
CA VAL A 455 -3.35 4.17 -8.99
C VAL A 455 -4.69 4.88 -8.81
N VAL A 456 -4.71 5.98 -8.07
CA VAL A 456 -5.93 6.75 -7.79
C VAL A 456 -6.44 7.40 -9.07
N ALA A 457 -5.58 8.04 -9.88
CA ALA A 457 -5.98 8.66 -11.14
C ALA A 457 -6.61 7.65 -12.10
N ARG A 458 -6.00 6.47 -12.29
CA ARG A 458 -6.59 5.39 -13.11
C ARG A 458 -7.96 4.96 -12.59
N GLY A 459 -8.08 4.77 -11.28
CA GLY A 459 -9.35 4.38 -10.67
C GLY A 459 -10.46 5.41 -10.87
N MET A 460 -10.10 6.69 -11.09
CA MET A 460 -11.04 7.79 -11.34
C MET A 460 -11.24 8.10 -12.83
N GLY A 461 -10.49 7.49 -13.74
CA GLY A 461 -10.46 7.89 -15.14
C GLY A 461 -9.90 9.30 -15.38
N LYS A 462 -9.06 9.81 -14.47
CA LYS A 462 -8.42 11.12 -14.59
C LYS A 462 -7.08 11.00 -15.29
N THR A 463 -6.77 11.95 -16.18
CA THR A 463 -5.46 12.05 -16.82
C THR A 463 -4.37 12.24 -15.76
N ALA A 464 -3.28 11.47 -15.86
CA ALA A 464 -2.16 11.63 -14.94
C ALA A 464 -0.81 11.37 -15.60
N VAL A 465 0.14 12.24 -15.30
CA VAL A 465 1.57 12.09 -15.61
C VAL A 465 2.34 12.10 -14.31
N CYS A 466 3.15 11.08 -14.07
CA CYS A 466 3.93 10.91 -12.85
C CYS A 466 5.44 10.87 -13.14
N GLY A 467 6.27 11.13 -12.12
CA GLY A 467 7.73 11.03 -12.26
C GLY A 467 8.31 12.02 -13.26
N THR A 468 7.79 13.23 -13.31
CA THR A 468 8.29 14.31 -14.17
C THR A 468 9.45 15.02 -13.48
N GLU A 469 10.62 14.38 -13.41
CA GLU A 469 11.78 14.79 -12.62
C GLU A 469 12.40 16.13 -13.06
N SER A 470 12.15 16.53 -14.30
CA SER A 470 12.58 17.83 -14.83
C SER A 470 11.81 19.02 -14.25
N ILE A 471 10.70 18.76 -13.52
CA ILE A 471 9.92 19.79 -12.84
C ILE A 471 10.22 19.73 -11.34
N SER A 472 10.66 20.84 -10.77
CA SER A 472 10.76 21.02 -9.32
C SER A 472 9.45 21.62 -8.80
N VAL A 473 8.92 21.01 -7.75
CA VAL A 473 7.76 21.50 -7.01
C VAL A 473 8.24 21.79 -5.59
N ASP A 474 8.24 23.05 -5.22
CA ASP A 474 8.68 23.54 -3.90
C ASP A 474 7.58 23.38 -2.83
#